data_891179c211f82b093f4af169b49019a0
#
_entry.id   891179c211f82b093f4af169b49019a0
#
_cell.length_a   1.000
_cell.length_b   1.000
_cell.length_c   1.000
_cell.angle_alpha   90.00
_cell.angle_beta   90.00
_cell.angle_gamma   90.00
#
_symmetry.space_group_name_H-M   'P 1'
#
loop_
_entity.id
_entity.type
_entity.pdbx_description
1 polymer ?
#
loop_
_entity_poly.entity_id
_entity_poly.type
_entity_poly.pdbx_seq_one_letter_code
_entity_poly.pdbx_strand_id
1 'polypeptide(L)'
;LTPIIVNQLITPNDDGFNDVWIIENLFMYPDNKVQIFNRWGTEVFEADPYENDWTGFWDRAIGSNKLLPAGTYYYLIDTRKKSQKPYRGFIELQHEER
;
A
#
# COMPACT_ATOMS: atom_id res chain seq x y z
N LEU A 1 -17.24 -4.79 14.66
CA LEU A 1 -15.89 -4.42 14.18
C LEU A 1 -15.99 -3.49 12.99
N THR A 2 -15.20 -2.45 12.99
CA THR A 2 -15.14 -1.51 11.88
C THR A 2 -14.16 -2.04 10.83
N PRO A 3 -14.63 -2.33 9.61
CA PRO A 3 -13.71 -2.84 8.59
C PRO A 3 -12.79 -1.73 8.07
N ILE A 4 -11.64 -2.13 7.59
CA ILE A 4 -10.77 -1.21 6.87
C ILE A 4 -11.31 -1.01 5.46
N ILE A 5 -11.04 0.17 4.91
CA ILE A 5 -11.44 0.50 3.53
C ILE A 5 -10.17 0.86 2.78
N VAL A 6 -9.93 0.16 1.67
CA VAL A 6 -8.70 0.29 0.92
C VAL A 6 -8.94 1.08 -0.35
N ASN A 7 -8.12 2.12 -0.55
CA ASN A 7 -8.12 2.86 -1.80
C ASN A 7 -7.31 2.07 -2.84
N GLN A 8 -7.91 1.78 -3.98
CA GLN A 8 -7.30 0.94 -4.99
C GLN A 8 -6.62 1.72 -6.12
N LEU A 9 -6.48 3.03 -5.97
CA LEU A 9 -5.84 3.87 -6.97
C LEU A 9 -4.85 4.83 -6.32
N ILE A 10 -3.65 4.86 -6.85
CA ILE A 10 -2.63 5.84 -6.45
C ILE A 10 -2.12 6.54 -7.69
N THR A 11 -2.10 7.87 -7.65
CA THR A 11 -1.56 8.70 -8.72
C THR A 11 -0.60 9.72 -8.10
N PRO A 12 0.63 9.32 -7.79
CA PRO A 12 1.56 10.18 -7.05
C PRO A 12 2.15 11.27 -7.95
N ASN A 13 1.35 12.29 -8.22
CA ASN A 13 1.72 13.40 -9.09
C ASN A 13 1.73 14.75 -8.35
N ASP A 14 1.63 14.70 -7.02
CA ASP A 14 1.74 15.87 -6.15
C ASP A 14 0.57 16.87 -6.33
N ASP A 15 -0.59 16.37 -6.72
CA ASP A 15 -1.77 17.21 -6.94
C ASP A 15 -2.72 17.24 -5.74
N GLY A 16 -2.38 16.55 -4.66
CA GLY A 16 -3.21 16.47 -3.46
C GLY A 16 -4.28 15.39 -3.50
N PHE A 17 -4.37 14.63 -4.60
CA PHE A 17 -5.36 13.56 -4.73
C PHE A 17 -4.65 12.24 -5.01
N ASN A 18 -4.94 11.24 -4.18
CA ASN A 18 -4.40 9.90 -4.35
C ASN A 18 -2.87 9.84 -4.45
N ASP A 19 -2.18 10.83 -3.88
CA ASP A 19 -0.70 10.85 -3.87
C ASP A 19 -0.13 9.81 -2.93
N VAL A 20 -0.88 9.43 -1.93
CA VAL A 20 -0.48 8.50 -0.88
C VAL A 20 -1.54 7.42 -0.76
N TRP A 21 -1.09 6.19 -0.52
CA TRP A 21 -2.03 5.08 -0.31
C TRP A 21 -2.59 5.14 1.09
N ILE A 22 -3.86 5.47 1.20
CA ILE A 22 -4.56 5.61 2.48
C ILE A 22 -5.44 4.39 2.71
N ILE A 23 -5.31 3.80 3.90
CA ILE A 23 -6.20 2.74 4.35
C ILE A 23 -7.06 3.31 5.46
N GLU A 24 -8.36 3.45 5.22
CA GLU A 24 -9.26 4.01 6.22
C GLU A 24 -9.47 3.04 7.37
N ASN A 25 -9.58 3.58 8.56
CA ASN A 25 -9.81 2.82 9.80
C ASN A 25 -8.62 1.95 10.22
N LEU A 26 -7.47 2.11 9.60
CA LEU A 26 -6.30 1.32 9.95
C LEU A 26 -5.82 1.59 11.38
N PHE A 27 -6.09 2.79 11.89
CA PHE A 27 -5.70 3.15 13.26
C PHE A 27 -6.35 2.25 14.31
N MET A 28 -7.43 1.56 13.98
CA MET A 28 -8.08 0.61 14.87
C MET A 28 -7.28 -0.70 15.00
N TYR A 29 -6.26 -0.86 14.18
CA TYR A 29 -5.40 -2.05 14.18
C TYR A 29 -3.94 -1.64 14.27
N PRO A 30 -3.50 -1.14 15.45
CA PRO A 30 -2.15 -0.58 15.57
C PRO A 30 -1.02 -1.59 15.38
N ASP A 31 -1.33 -2.89 15.44
CA ASP A 31 -0.34 -3.94 15.24
C ASP A 31 -0.36 -4.50 13.83
N ASN A 32 -0.94 -3.78 12.89
CA ASN A 32 -1.06 -4.26 11.51
C ASN A 32 0.29 -4.43 10.85
N LYS A 33 0.32 -5.29 9.83
CA LYS A 33 1.45 -5.44 8.94
C LYS A 33 0.94 -5.38 7.50
N VAL A 34 1.58 -4.58 6.67
CA VAL A 34 1.18 -4.37 5.29
C VAL A 34 2.34 -4.74 4.37
N GLN A 35 2.02 -5.49 3.32
CA GLN A 35 2.99 -5.88 2.31
C GLN A 35 2.40 -5.60 0.93
N ILE A 36 3.24 -5.14 0.01
CA ILE A 36 2.83 -4.88 -1.37
C ILE A 36 3.77 -5.64 -2.29
N PHE A 37 3.19 -6.29 -3.30
CA PHE A 37 3.91 -7.15 -4.23
C PHE A 37 3.64 -6.69 -5.66
N ASN A 38 4.62 -6.88 -6.54
CA ASN A 38 4.40 -6.66 -7.95
C ASN A 38 3.69 -7.87 -8.57
N ARG A 39 3.41 -7.81 -9.87
CA ARG A 39 2.69 -8.88 -10.57
C ARG A 39 3.45 -10.19 -10.63
N TRP A 40 4.75 -10.18 -10.36
CA TRP A 40 5.56 -11.41 -10.31
C TRP A 40 5.66 -11.97 -8.91
N GLY A 41 5.00 -11.34 -7.94
CA GLY A 41 5.05 -11.80 -6.56
C GLY A 41 6.25 -11.33 -5.77
N THR A 42 7.05 -10.41 -6.33
CA THR A 42 8.17 -9.83 -5.60
C THR A 42 7.67 -8.74 -4.67
N GLU A 43 8.07 -8.84 -3.40
CA GLU A 43 7.71 -7.83 -2.43
C GLU A 43 8.44 -6.53 -2.73
N VAL A 44 7.67 -5.45 -2.86
CA VAL A 44 8.23 -4.13 -3.17
C VAL A 44 8.08 -3.14 -2.02
N PHE A 45 7.26 -3.46 -1.03
CA PHE A 45 7.07 -2.59 0.12
C PHE A 45 6.58 -3.43 1.31
N GLU A 46 7.04 -3.07 2.50
CA GLU A 46 6.58 -3.67 3.75
C GLU A 46 6.58 -2.62 4.84
N ALA A 47 5.54 -2.61 5.66
CA ALA A 47 5.46 -1.75 6.83
C ALA A 47 4.82 -2.50 7.99
N ASP A 48 5.32 -2.28 9.19
CA ASP A 48 4.87 -2.97 10.38
C ASP A 48 5.03 -2.02 11.58
N PRO A 49 4.04 -1.16 11.87
CA PRO A 49 2.78 -0.98 11.17
C PRO A 49 2.89 -0.03 9.98
N TYR A 50 1.84 -0.04 9.15
CA TYR A 50 1.74 0.89 8.03
C TYR A 50 1.14 2.22 8.52
N GLU A 51 1.70 3.33 8.04
CA GLU A 51 1.31 4.66 8.50
C GLU A 51 0.73 5.54 7.40
N ASN A 52 0.14 4.93 6.39
CA ASN A 52 -0.52 5.65 5.29
C ASN A 52 0.43 6.60 4.55
N ASP A 53 1.63 6.12 4.26
CA ASP A 53 2.68 6.96 3.70
C ASP A 53 3.33 6.41 2.42
N TRP A 54 2.80 5.32 1.85
CA TRP A 54 3.39 4.77 0.63
C TRP A 54 2.96 5.58 -0.59
N THR A 55 3.92 5.99 -1.38
CA THR A 55 3.71 6.81 -2.57
C THR A 55 4.14 6.12 -3.86
N GLY A 56 4.19 4.79 -3.85
CA GLY A 56 4.50 4.04 -5.06
C GLY A 56 6.00 3.81 -5.28
N PHE A 57 6.80 3.89 -4.25
CA PHE A 57 8.24 3.67 -4.37
C PHE A 57 8.64 2.28 -3.88
N TRP A 58 9.78 1.83 -4.33
CA TRP A 58 10.34 0.54 -3.93
C TRP A 58 11.29 0.75 -2.77
N ASP A 59 10.89 0.29 -1.58
CA ASP A 59 11.69 0.51 -0.37
C ASP A 59 12.73 -0.58 -0.11
N ARG A 60 12.71 -1.63 -0.90
CA ARG A 60 13.65 -2.74 -0.70
C ARG A 60 14.97 -2.53 -1.42
N ALA A 61 15.06 -1.58 -2.30
CA ALA A 61 16.31 -1.24 -2.97
C ALA A 61 17.12 -0.34 -2.06
N ILE A 62 18.27 -0.80 -1.62
CA ILE A 62 19.14 -0.07 -0.70
C ILE A 62 19.50 1.28 -1.29
N GLY A 63 19.25 2.34 -0.49
CA GLY A 63 19.58 3.70 -0.90
C GLY A 63 18.70 4.25 -2.00
N SER A 64 17.57 3.62 -2.30
CA SER A 64 16.77 3.98 -3.44
C SER A 64 15.35 4.35 -3.02
N ASN A 65 14.91 5.53 -3.43
CA ASN A 65 13.51 5.93 -3.41
C ASN A 65 12.94 5.81 -4.81
N LYS A 66 13.27 4.74 -5.48
CA LYS A 66 12.90 4.55 -6.87
C LYS A 66 11.40 4.35 -7.00
N LEU A 67 10.77 5.19 -7.83
CA LEU A 67 9.37 5.08 -8.13
C LEU A 67 9.11 3.80 -8.94
N LEU A 68 8.10 3.05 -8.53
CA LEU A 68 7.73 1.82 -9.23
C LEU A 68 7.03 2.14 -10.55
N PRO A 69 7.16 1.27 -11.56
CA PRO A 69 6.42 1.44 -12.81
C PRO A 69 4.91 1.45 -12.59
N ALA A 70 4.19 2.17 -13.43
CA ALA A 70 2.74 2.13 -13.42
C ALA A 70 2.26 0.70 -13.69
N GLY A 71 1.15 0.34 -13.08
CA GLY A 71 0.57 -0.98 -13.24
C GLY A 71 -0.17 -1.45 -12.00
N THR A 72 -0.47 -2.74 -11.99
CA THR A 72 -1.22 -3.36 -10.90
C THR A 72 -0.26 -3.96 -9.89
N TYR A 73 -0.49 -3.65 -8.62
CA TYR A 73 0.24 -4.21 -7.49
C TYR A 73 -0.75 -4.90 -6.57
N TYR A 74 -0.27 -5.82 -5.77
CA TYR A 74 -1.13 -6.60 -4.88
C TYR A 74 -0.75 -6.33 -3.45
N TYR A 75 -1.74 -6.22 -2.57
CA TYR A 75 -1.49 -5.96 -1.16
C TYR A 75 -1.94 -7.12 -0.29
N LEU A 76 -1.29 -7.22 0.86
CA LEU A 76 -1.69 -8.10 1.94
C LEU A 76 -1.65 -7.28 3.22
N ILE A 77 -2.79 -7.20 3.90
CA ILE A 77 -2.91 -6.44 5.14
C ILE A 77 -3.30 -7.41 6.24
N ASP A 78 -2.39 -7.63 7.17
CA ASP A 78 -2.63 -8.48 8.33
C ASP A 78 -2.91 -7.59 9.52
N THR A 79 -4.15 -7.62 10.03
CA THR A 79 -4.53 -6.81 11.19
C THR A 79 -4.01 -7.41 12.49
N ARG A 80 -3.55 -8.66 12.46
CA ARG A 80 -3.10 -9.43 13.63
C ARG A 80 -4.17 -9.60 14.70
N LYS A 81 -5.43 -9.56 14.28
CA LYS A 81 -6.56 -9.94 15.13
C LYS A 81 -6.86 -11.39 14.90
N LYS A 82 -6.97 -12.17 15.98
CA LYS A 82 -7.15 -13.62 15.90
C LYS A 82 -8.35 -14.05 15.08
N SER A 83 -9.40 -13.27 15.09
CA SER A 83 -10.64 -13.63 14.42
C SER A 83 -10.73 -13.13 12.98
N GLN A 84 -9.68 -12.46 12.49
CA GLN A 84 -9.71 -11.87 11.16
C GLN A 84 -8.65 -12.47 10.26
N LYS A 85 -9.06 -12.79 9.03
CA LYS A 85 -8.12 -13.19 8.01
C LYS A 85 -7.49 -11.94 7.39
N PRO A 86 -6.26 -12.05 6.85
CA PRO A 86 -5.65 -10.92 6.16
C PRO A 86 -6.50 -10.42 5.00
N TYR A 87 -6.49 -9.12 4.78
CA TYR A 87 -7.13 -8.51 3.62
C TYR A 87 -6.19 -8.63 2.43
N ARG A 88 -6.75 -8.96 1.28
CA ARG A 88 -6.00 -9.10 0.02
C ARG A 88 -6.71 -8.37 -1.08
N GLY A 89 -5.95 -7.79 -1.98
CA GLY A 89 -6.52 -7.12 -3.12
C GLY A 89 -5.44 -6.52 -3.99
N PHE A 90 -5.83 -5.53 -4.79
CA PHE A 90 -4.90 -4.91 -5.72
C PHE A 90 -4.93 -3.39 -5.58
N ILE A 91 -3.85 -2.77 -6.07
CA ILE A 91 -3.71 -1.33 -6.14
C ILE A 91 -3.28 -1.00 -7.57
N GLU A 92 -3.95 -0.02 -8.20
CA GLU A 92 -3.50 0.50 -9.48
C GLU A 92 -2.61 1.71 -9.23
N LEU A 93 -1.37 1.62 -9.68
CA LEU A 93 -0.42 2.72 -9.63
C LEU A 93 -0.35 3.36 -11.01
N GLN A 94 -0.68 4.63 -11.08
CA GLN A 94 -0.68 5.37 -12.33
C GLN A 94 0.19 6.61 -12.22
N HIS A 95 0.93 6.89 -13.27
CA HIS A 95 1.72 8.10 -13.36
C HIS A 95 1.04 9.03 -14.33
N GLU A 96 0.57 10.17 -13.84
CA GLU A 96 -0.01 11.17 -14.73
C GLU A 96 1.07 12.10 -15.22
N GLU A 97 1.09 12.31 -16.51
CA GLU A 97 1.99 13.28 -17.11
C GLU A 97 1.32 14.64 -17.13
N ARG A 98 2.12 15.66 -16.90
CA ARG A 98 1.65 17.04 -16.87
C ARG A 98 2.29 17.83 -17.99
#